data_870b7c2c119bfacd8bb6c2cbd002e1f0
#
_entry.id   870b7c2c119bfacd8bb6c2cbd002e1f0
#
_cell.length_a   1.000
_cell.length_b   1.000
_cell.length_c   1.000
_cell.angle_alpha   90.00
_cell.angle_beta   90.00
_cell.angle_gamma   90.00
#
_symmetry.space_group_name_H-M   'P 1'
#
loop_
_entity.id
_entity.type
_entity.pdbx_description
1 polymer ?
#
loop_
_entity_poly.entity_id
_entity_poly.type
_entity_poly.pdbx_seq_one_letter_code
_entity_poly.pdbx_strand_id
1 'polypeptide(L)'
;MRIKTGDKVIVIAGSNKGKVGTIKKVLRDENRVIVEGLNIVHKHQKGNGKESGGILDIEAPINASNVMLIDPKTKKPTRVGVTIDEKTNKKVRISKKSNEKFD
;
A
#
# COMPACT_ATOMS: atom_id res chain seq x y z
N MET A 1 9.00 -2.36 -7.88
CA MET A 1 8.04 -2.44 -6.76
C MET A 1 6.97 -3.46 -7.11
N ARG A 2 6.72 -4.40 -6.23
CA ARG A 2 5.75 -5.49 -6.47
C ARG A 2 4.39 -5.25 -5.82
N ILE A 3 4.15 -4.04 -5.34
CA ILE A 3 2.88 -3.63 -4.74
C ILE A 3 2.02 -2.98 -5.81
N LYS A 4 0.74 -3.30 -5.81
CA LYS A 4 -0.24 -2.75 -6.76
C LYS A 4 -1.39 -2.10 -6.03
N THR A 5 -2.10 -1.20 -6.71
CA THR A 5 -3.34 -0.63 -6.20
C THR A 5 -4.35 -1.75 -5.90
N GLY A 6 -5.00 -1.67 -4.75
CA GLY A 6 -5.95 -2.68 -4.30
C GLY A 6 -5.35 -3.76 -3.40
N ASP A 7 -4.03 -3.82 -3.26
CA ASP A 7 -3.39 -4.79 -2.37
C ASP A 7 -3.64 -4.44 -0.91
N LYS A 8 -3.87 -5.47 -0.10
CA LYS A 8 -3.92 -5.30 1.36
C LYS A 8 -2.52 -5.39 1.93
N VAL A 9 -2.17 -4.41 2.75
CA VAL A 9 -0.84 -4.32 3.34
C VAL A 9 -0.93 -4.04 4.83
N ILE A 10 0.15 -4.35 5.54
CA ILE A 10 0.34 -3.97 6.93
C ILE A 10 1.57 -3.07 7.02
N VAL A 11 1.48 -2.03 7.82
CA VAL A 11 2.60 -1.13 8.07
C VAL A 11 3.51 -1.75 9.11
N ILE A 12 4.80 -1.87 8.78
CA ILE A 12 5.79 -2.55 9.64
C ILE A 12 6.72 -1.60 10.36
N ALA A 13 6.71 -0.32 10.03
CA ALA A 13 7.56 0.66 10.67
C ALA A 13 6.90 2.04 10.66
N GLY A 14 7.33 2.91 11.56
CA GLY A 14 6.83 4.28 11.66
C GLY A 14 5.63 4.41 12.58
N SER A 15 5.01 5.58 12.57
CA SER A 15 3.90 5.91 13.49
C SER A 15 2.63 5.09 13.26
N ASN A 16 2.49 4.50 12.07
CA ASN A 16 1.32 3.67 11.74
C ASN A 16 1.60 2.16 11.84
N LYS A 17 2.70 1.78 12.47
CA LYS A 17 3.11 0.38 12.61
C LYS A 17 1.97 -0.47 13.17
N GLY A 18 1.73 -1.62 12.54
CA GLY A 18 0.69 -2.56 12.94
C GLY A 18 -0.68 -2.31 12.33
N LYS A 19 -0.86 -1.18 11.64
CA LYS A 19 -2.14 -0.89 10.98
C LYS A 19 -2.22 -1.56 9.62
N VAL A 20 -3.41 -1.98 9.26
CA VAL A 20 -3.71 -2.68 8.01
C VAL A 20 -4.57 -1.79 7.13
N GLY A 21 -4.30 -1.78 5.84
CA GLY A 21 -5.11 -1.02 4.90
C GLY A 21 -4.93 -1.51 3.48
N THR A 22 -5.66 -0.88 2.58
CA THR A 22 -5.63 -1.21 1.15
C THR A 22 -4.86 -0.13 0.40
N ILE A 23 -4.01 -0.52 -0.53
CA ILE A 23 -3.25 0.42 -1.35
C ILE A 23 -4.21 1.19 -2.25
N LYS A 24 -4.22 2.51 -2.11
CA LYS A 24 -5.04 3.42 -2.90
C LYS A 24 -4.31 3.90 -4.15
N LYS A 25 -3.01 4.17 -4.01
CA LYS A 25 -2.17 4.64 -5.11
C LYS A 25 -0.72 4.23 -4.88
N VAL A 26 -0.02 3.95 -5.97
CA VAL A 26 1.41 3.63 -5.95
C VAL A 26 2.17 4.75 -6.63
N LEU A 27 3.13 5.34 -5.91
CA LEU A 27 4.01 6.39 -6.42
C LEU A 27 5.37 5.77 -6.70
N ARG A 28 5.50 5.16 -7.87
CA ARG A 28 6.69 4.36 -8.22
C ARG A 28 7.98 5.18 -8.24
N ASP A 29 7.92 6.39 -8.78
CA ASP A 29 9.08 7.26 -8.88
C ASP A 29 9.63 7.68 -7.52
N GLU A 30 8.78 7.76 -6.53
CA GLU A 30 9.14 8.14 -5.17
C GLU A 30 9.36 6.94 -4.24
N ASN A 31 9.09 5.74 -4.73
CA ASN A 31 9.08 4.51 -3.93
C ASN A 31 8.17 4.62 -2.71
N ARG A 32 6.98 5.19 -2.92
CA ARG A 32 5.98 5.42 -1.88
C ARG A 32 4.62 4.89 -2.29
N VAL A 33 3.78 4.67 -1.31
CA VAL A 33 2.41 4.21 -1.53
C VAL A 33 1.46 5.01 -0.65
N ILE A 34 0.23 5.17 -1.13
CA ILE A 34 -0.85 5.77 -0.34
C ILE A 34 -1.76 4.62 0.08
N VAL A 35 -1.92 4.45 1.39
CA VAL A 35 -2.75 3.41 1.97
C VAL A 35 -4.03 4.04 2.48
N GLU A 36 -5.17 3.52 2.06
CA GLU A 36 -6.47 4.05 2.43
C GLU A 36 -6.66 4.08 3.94
N GLY A 37 -7.03 5.24 4.46
CA GLY A 37 -7.30 5.45 5.88
C GLY A 37 -6.07 5.53 6.78
N LEU A 38 -4.86 5.46 6.22
CA LEU A 38 -3.63 5.49 7.02
C LEU A 38 -2.78 6.70 6.73
N ASN A 39 -1.94 7.05 7.69
CA ASN A 39 -1.01 8.19 7.60
C ASN A 39 -1.73 9.49 7.24
N ILE A 40 -2.88 9.71 7.86
CA ILE A 40 -3.69 10.89 7.61
C ILE A 40 -3.03 12.11 8.22
N VAL A 41 -2.85 13.13 7.41
CA VAL A 41 -2.32 14.42 7.85
C VAL A 41 -3.35 15.50 7.63
N HIS A 42 -3.36 16.48 8.53
CA HIS A 42 -4.23 17.65 8.41
C HIS A 42 -3.50 18.72 7.62
N LYS A 43 -3.93 18.94 6.39
CA LYS A 43 -3.31 19.92 5.52
C LYS A 43 -4.15 21.18 5.49
N HIS A 44 -3.54 22.31 5.85
CA HIS A 44 -4.19 23.61 5.81
C HIS A 44 -4.17 24.11 4.37
N GLN A 45 -5.37 24.32 3.81
CA GLN A 45 -5.51 24.79 2.45
C GLN A 45 -5.87 26.29 2.46
N LYS A 46 -5.12 27.09 1.68
CA LYS A 46 -5.44 28.50 1.51
C LYS A 46 -6.69 28.69 0.65
N GLY A 47 -7.54 29.62 1.05
CA GLY A 47 -8.63 30.06 0.20
C GLY A 47 -8.10 30.84 -1.01
N ASN A 48 -8.83 30.80 -2.12
CA ASN A 48 -8.44 31.48 -3.36
C ASN A 48 -9.59 32.30 -3.92
N GLY A 49 -10.04 33.26 -3.18
CA GLY A 49 -11.06 34.20 -3.63
C GLY A 49 -12.49 33.66 -3.66
N LYS A 50 -12.74 32.54 -4.28
CA LYS A 50 -14.06 31.92 -4.37
C LYS A 50 -14.29 30.81 -3.36
N GLU A 51 -13.24 30.24 -2.86
CA GLU A 51 -13.27 29.13 -1.92
C GLU A 51 -12.62 29.54 -0.61
N SER A 52 -13.27 29.25 0.49
CA SER A 52 -12.67 29.45 1.79
C SER A 52 -11.63 28.37 2.05
N GLY A 53 -10.51 28.78 2.64
CA GLY A 53 -9.50 27.82 3.08
C GLY A 53 -10.05 26.96 4.20
N GLY A 54 -9.43 25.82 4.44
CA GLY A 54 -9.83 24.90 5.49
C GLY A 54 -8.76 23.88 5.77
N ILE A 55 -9.05 23.01 6.72
CA ILE A 55 -8.19 21.90 7.06
C ILE A 55 -8.73 20.68 6.33
N LEU A 56 -7.87 20.05 5.51
CA LEU A 56 -8.20 18.83 4.79
C LEU A 56 -7.44 17.67 5.41
N ASP A 57 -8.15 16.57 5.61
CA ASP A 57 -7.54 15.31 6.01
C ASP A 57 -7.15 14.54 4.75
N ILE A 58 -5.87 14.40 4.52
CA ILE A 58 -5.36 13.67 3.36
C ILE A 58 -4.46 12.53 3.79
N GLU A 59 -4.47 11.49 2.99
CA GLU A 59 -3.62 10.33 3.22
C GLU A 59 -2.23 10.62 2.63
N ALA A 60 -1.24 10.84 3.50
CA ALA A 60 0.12 11.11 3.05
C ALA A 60 0.80 9.81 2.60
N PRO A 61 1.71 9.89 1.62
CA PRO A 61 2.45 8.72 1.17
C PRO A 61 3.29 8.09 2.27
N ILE A 62 3.37 6.75 2.25
CA ILE A 62 4.23 5.98 3.14
C ILE A 62 5.31 5.34 2.28
N ASN A 63 6.54 5.31 2.77
CA ASN A 63 7.64 4.66 2.06
C ASN A 63 7.27 3.17 1.84
N ALA A 64 7.46 2.69 0.62
CA ALA A 64 7.10 1.32 0.26
C ALA A 64 7.85 0.27 1.08
N SER A 65 9.05 0.58 1.57
CA SER A 65 9.79 -0.32 2.43
C SER A 65 9.18 -0.47 3.82
N ASN A 66 8.25 0.41 4.20
CA ASN A 66 7.59 0.39 5.51
C ASN A 66 6.27 -0.38 5.50
N VAL A 67 5.92 -0.99 4.39
CA VAL A 67 4.71 -1.82 4.27
C VAL A 67 5.06 -3.18 3.72
N MET A 68 4.27 -4.19 4.09
CA MET A 68 4.38 -5.54 3.54
C MET A 68 3.01 -6.04 3.14
N LEU A 69 2.96 -6.83 2.08
CA LEU A 69 1.72 -7.49 1.69
C LEU A 69 1.32 -8.52 2.74
N ILE A 70 0.02 -8.72 2.88
CA ILE A 70 -0.52 -9.70 3.80
C ILE A 70 -0.71 -11.01 3.05
N ASP A 71 -0.18 -12.10 3.61
CA ASP A 71 -0.36 -13.43 3.07
C ASP A 71 -1.84 -13.79 3.04
N PRO A 72 -2.40 -14.17 1.89
CA PRO A 72 -3.82 -14.46 1.80
C PRO A 72 -4.25 -15.70 2.60
N LYS A 73 -3.33 -16.61 2.88
CA LYS A 73 -3.60 -17.83 3.63
C LYS A 73 -3.43 -17.64 5.14
N THR A 74 -2.29 -17.11 5.56
CA THR A 74 -1.95 -16.98 7.00
C THR A 74 -2.40 -15.66 7.60
N LYS A 75 -2.72 -14.67 6.77
CA LYS A 75 -3.09 -13.30 7.18
C LYS A 75 -1.97 -12.57 7.91
N LYS A 76 -0.72 -12.97 7.69
CA LYS A 76 0.46 -12.36 8.28
C LYS A 76 1.30 -11.66 7.22
N PRO A 77 2.16 -10.70 7.61
CA PRO A 77 3.05 -10.04 6.66
C PRO A 77 3.93 -11.06 5.95
N THR A 78 4.12 -10.87 4.66
CA THR A 78 4.94 -11.76 3.84
C THR A 78 5.72 -10.98 2.80
N ARG A 79 6.83 -11.57 2.36
CA ARG A 79 7.54 -11.07 1.20
C ARG A 79 6.88 -11.58 -0.07
N VAL A 80 7.06 -10.82 -1.14
CA VAL A 80 6.49 -11.17 -2.45
C VAL A 80 7.57 -11.81 -3.31
N GLY A 81 7.28 -12.99 -3.83
CA GLY A 81 8.06 -13.61 -4.89
C GLY A 81 7.31 -13.55 -6.20
N VAL A 82 7.95 -14.02 -7.25
CA VAL A 82 7.34 -14.11 -8.58
C VAL A 82 7.52 -15.54 -9.09
N THR A 83 6.45 -16.10 -9.62
CA THR A 83 6.48 -17.41 -10.27
C THR A 83 5.76 -17.32 -11.62
N ILE A 84 5.85 -18.35 -12.42
CA ILE A 84 5.16 -18.43 -13.70
C ILE A 84 3.93 -19.30 -13.52
N ASP A 85 2.76 -18.77 -13.89
CA ASP A 85 1.53 -19.54 -13.89
C ASP A 85 1.55 -20.51 -15.07
N GLU A 86 1.45 -21.81 -14.80
CA GLU A 86 1.49 -22.84 -15.82
C GLU A 86 0.32 -22.77 -16.81
N LYS A 87 -0.82 -22.28 -16.35
CA LYS A 87 -2.02 -22.19 -17.20
C LYS A 87 -1.96 -21.02 -18.18
N THR A 88 -1.47 -19.87 -17.74
CA THR A 88 -1.43 -18.66 -18.57
C THR A 88 -0.05 -18.34 -19.09
N ASN A 89 0.97 -19.01 -18.56
CA ASN A 89 2.38 -18.75 -18.86
C ASN A 89 2.81 -17.30 -18.58
N LYS A 90 2.15 -16.66 -17.61
CA LYS A 90 2.45 -15.29 -17.19
C LYS A 90 3.05 -15.27 -15.79
N LYS A 91 3.85 -14.22 -15.54
CA LYS A 91 4.40 -14.01 -14.20
C LYS A 91 3.30 -13.58 -13.24
N VAL A 92 3.22 -14.24 -12.09
CA VAL A 92 2.30 -13.88 -11.02
C VAL A 92 3.05 -13.69 -9.72
N ARG A 93 2.50 -12.86 -8.84
CA ARG A 93 3.09 -12.63 -7.52
C ARG A 93 2.63 -13.73 -6.57
N ILE A 94 3.55 -14.19 -5.74
CA ILE A 94 3.24 -15.19 -4.71
C ILE A 94 3.73 -14.72 -3.36
N SER A 95 3.05 -15.20 -2.32
CA SER A 95 3.54 -15.07 -0.95
C SER A 95 4.68 -16.05 -0.73
N LYS A 96 5.83 -15.56 -0.28
CA LYS A 96 6.94 -16.45 0.06
C LYS A 96 6.69 -17.28 1.31
N LYS A 97 5.70 -16.87 2.10
CA LYS A 97 5.36 -17.55 3.34
C LYS A 97 4.51 -18.81 3.12
N SER A 98 3.55 -18.74 2.20
CA SER A 98 2.63 -19.84 1.95
C SER A 98 2.62 -20.32 0.51
N ASN A 99 3.35 -19.64 -0.39
CA ASN A 99 3.33 -19.88 -1.84
C ASN A 99 1.98 -19.65 -2.50
N GLU A 100 1.07 -18.95 -1.81
CA GLU A 100 -0.22 -18.58 -2.38
C GLU A 100 -0.04 -17.43 -3.37
N LYS A 101 -0.83 -17.44 -4.44
CA LYS A 101 -0.82 -16.39 -5.45
C LYS A 101 -1.61 -15.17 -4.96
N PHE A 102 -1.09 -13.98 -5.22
CA PHE A 102 -1.79 -12.73 -4.94
C PHE A 102 -2.74 -12.33 -6.07
N ASP A 103 -2.40 -12.70 -7.26
CA ASP A 103 -3.15 -12.30 -8.46
C ASP A 103 -4.18 -13.35 -8.89
#